data_7d5e3a5417377ab4479bb57c3e1f22ca
#
_entry.id   7d5e3a5417377ab4479bb57c3e1f22ca
#
_cell.length_a   1.000
_cell.length_b   1.000
_cell.length_c   1.000
_cell.angle_alpha   90.00
_cell.angle_beta   90.00
_cell.angle_gamma   90.00
#
_symmetry.space_group_name_H-M   'P 1'
#
loop_
_entity.id
_entity.type
_entity.pdbx_description
1 polymer ?
#
loop_
_entity_poly.entity_id
_entity_poly.type
_entity_poly.pdbx_seq_one_letter_code
_entity_poly.pdbx_strand_id
1 'polypeptide(L)'
;NPQDIESISVLKDASSAALYGNKAANGVIMITTKKGKSHKLNFRIGVKQGMYTRGIPEYEKLGVNQWMEAMRSGMQSYYQKNGGMPVEQAFEASKNVNSIVKSPIFDKSGAEMFDENGKFIANVKPGYNDLDWLDALERTGYRQEYTASADAMGDKYDIFSSFGYLNERGYIIGSDYDRFTARLKANYQPTKWFKTGVSLSGTMSGSNYQANAYDQYYANPFYTAGQMAPVYPYMLHNEDGSIATDENGNSYDINNYKYLSGRNIIYEIKNDINRKERNAVSGQVYGTVSFLKDFTATVRGDLYNVNNTEKAFNNPYCGDGAANNGRLSKMH
;
A
#
# COMPACT_ATOMS: atom_id res chain seq x y z
N ASN A 1 -6.19 1.41 -19.49
CA ASN A 1 -5.63 2.74 -19.22
C ASN A 1 -6.74 3.77 -19.38
N PRO A 2 -7.01 4.66 -18.37
CA PRO A 2 -8.03 5.71 -18.50
C PRO A 2 -7.80 6.64 -19.67
N GLN A 3 -6.56 6.85 -20.09
CA GLN A 3 -6.22 7.70 -21.23
C GLN A 3 -6.65 7.14 -22.60
N ASP A 4 -6.97 5.86 -22.69
CA ASP A 4 -7.48 5.22 -23.90
C ASP A 4 -9.01 5.30 -24.01
N ILE A 5 -9.68 5.84 -23.00
CA ILE A 5 -11.13 5.98 -22.96
C ILE A 5 -11.51 7.25 -23.75
N GLU A 6 -12.48 7.09 -24.65
CA GLU A 6 -13.11 8.19 -25.36
C GLU A 6 -14.37 8.69 -24.64
N SER A 7 -15.23 7.76 -24.21
CA SER A 7 -16.44 8.08 -23.47
C SER A 7 -16.88 6.95 -22.54
N ILE A 8 -17.61 7.32 -21.50
CA ILE A 8 -18.27 6.41 -20.56
C ILE A 8 -19.75 6.76 -20.56
N SER A 9 -20.59 5.76 -20.81
CA SER A 9 -22.05 5.89 -20.71
C SER A 9 -22.57 4.92 -19.67
N VAL A 10 -23.47 5.38 -18.81
CA VAL A 10 -24.09 4.56 -17.77
C VAL A 10 -25.56 4.38 -18.11
N LEU A 11 -25.97 3.13 -18.40
CA LEU A 11 -27.34 2.76 -18.66
C LEU A 11 -27.99 2.32 -17.35
N LYS A 12 -28.93 3.12 -16.85
CA LYS A 12 -29.57 2.91 -15.54
C LYS A 12 -31.01 2.41 -15.66
N ASP A 13 -31.63 2.58 -16.83
CA ASP A 13 -32.99 2.20 -17.11
C ASP A 13 -33.09 0.77 -17.67
N ALA A 14 -34.16 0.07 -17.32
CA ALA A 14 -34.38 -1.31 -17.69
C ALA A 14 -34.46 -1.53 -19.21
N SER A 15 -34.98 -0.54 -19.96
CA SER A 15 -35.13 -0.66 -21.41
C SER A 15 -33.79 -0.67 -22.13
N SER A 16 -32.87 0.21 -21.77
CA SER A 16 -31.52 0.23 -22.34
C SER A 16 -30.64 -0.91 -21.84
N ALA A 17 -30.87 -1.39 -20.61
CA ALA A 17 -30.14 -2.52 -20.05
C ALA A 17 -30.62 -3.89 -20.58
N ALA A 18 -31.85 -4.00 -21.08
CA ALA A 18 -32.45 -5.27 -21.56
C ALA A 18 -31.63 -5.98 -22.64
N LEU A 19 -30.93 -5.24 -23.50
CA LEU A 19 -30.03 -5.80 -24.53
C LEU A 19 -28.85 -6.60 -23.97
N TYR A 20 -28.52 -6.42 -22.69
CA TYR A 20 -27.38 -7.06 -22.02
C TYR A 20 -27.77 -8.23 -21.12
N GLY A 21 -29.09 -8.59 -21.13
CA GLY A 21 -29.64 -9.72 -20.43
C GLY A 21 -29.57 -9.61 -18.89
N ASN A 22 -29.63 -10.75 -18.21
CA ASN A 22 -29.74 -10.82 -16.75
C ASN A 22 -28.55 -10.16 -15.99
N LYS A 23 -27.37 -10.12 -16.60
CA LYS A 23 -26.20 -9.46 -15.99
C LYS A 23 -26.33 -7.95 -15.86
N ALA A 24 -27.29 -7.35 -16.54
CA ALA A 24 -27.54 -5.91 -16.54
C ALA A 24 -28.53 -5.46 -15.44
N ALA A 25 -28.98 -6.35 -14.56
CA ALA A 25 -29.96 -6.02 -13.50
C ALA A 25 -29.56 -4.83 -12.62
N ASN A 26 -28.25 -4.60 -12.40
CA ASN A 26 -27.71 -3.47 -11.64
C ASN A 26 -27.25 -2.30 -12.54
N GLY A 27 -27.64 -2.28 -13.82
CA GLY A 27 -27.20 -1.30 -14.81
C GLY A 27 -25.97 -1.72 -15.60
N VAL A 28 -25.64 -0.94 -16.63
CA VAL A 28 -24.54 -1.21 -17.55
C VAL A 28 -23.63 0.02 -17.66
N ILE A 29 -22.34 -0.17 -17.53
CA ILE A 29 -21.34 0.84 -17.82
C ILE A 29 -20.71 0.51 -19.17
N MET A 30 -20.97 1.36 -20.16
CA MET A 30 -20.40 1.24 -21.50
C MET A 30 -19.13 2.10 -21.61
N ILE A 31 -18.00 1.47 -21.89
CA ILE A 31 -16.73 2.17 -22.10
C ILE A 31 -16.38 2.13 -23.58
N THR A 32 -16.40 3.29 -24.23
CA THR A 32 -15.94 3.45 -25.59
C THR A 32 -14.48 3.88 -25.60
N THR A 33 -13.68 3.14 -26.32
CA THR A 33 -12.24 3.41 -26.41
C THR A 33 -11.90 4.19 -27.65
N LYS A 34 -10.81 4.99 -27.59
CA LYS A 34 -10.30 5.80 -28.69
C LYS A 34 -10.07 4.97 -29.95
N LYS A 35 -10.22 5.60 -31.10
CA LYS A 35 -9.96 5.09 -32.44
C LYS A 35 -9.19 6.14 -33.24
N GLY A 36 -8.67 5.82 -34.40
CA GLY A 36 -8.06 6.75 -35.32
C GLY A 36 -9.05 7.84 -35.74
N LYS A 37 -8.64 9.10 -35.67
CA LYS A 37 -9.45 10.28 -36.03
C LYS A 37 -8.73 11.24 -36.98
N SER A 38 -7.43 11.09 -37.12
CA SER A 38 -6.61 12.02 -37.92
C SER A 38 -6.26 11.41 -39.27
N HIS A 39 -6.49 12.15 -40.35
CA HIS A 39 -6.03 11.74 -41.68
C HIS A 39 -4.50 11.79 -41.85
N LYS A 40 -3.79 12.36 -40.85
CA LYS A 40 -2.32 12.31 -40.76
C LYS A 40 -1.98 11.48 -39.51
N LEU A 41 -0.84 10.81 -39.57
CA LEU A 41 -0.30 10.12 -38.41
C LEU A 41 -0.08 11.14 -37.27
N ASN A 42 -0.74 10.90 -36.16
CA ASN A 42 -0.74 11.78 -35.01
C ASN A 42 -0.15 11.04 -33.80
N PHE A 43 0.91 11.60 -33.25
CA PHE A 43 1.57 11.07 -32.04
C PHE A 43 1.26 11.95 -30.83
N ARG A 44 1.03 11.30 -29.71
CA ARG A 44 0.88 11.97 -28.40
C ARG A 44 1.77 11.27 -27.41
N ILE A 45 2.54 12.06 -26.68
CA ILE A 45 3.35 11.61 -25.53
C ILE A 45 2.84 12.38 -24.32
N GLY A 46 2.63 11.67 -23.24
CA GLY A 46 2.21 12.24 -21.96
C GLY A 46 3.17 11.80 -20.86
N VAL A 47 3.58 12.74 -20.03
CA VAL A 47 4.37 12.51 -18.82
C VAL A 47 3.63 13.17 -17.66
N LYS A 48 3.37 12.40 -16.61
CA LYS A 48 2.83 12.92 -15.35
C LYS A 48 3.75 12.49 -14.23
N GLN A 49 4.10 13.44 -13.39
CA GLN A 49 4.89 13.20 -12.19
C GLN A 49 4.20 13.84 -10.99
N GLY A 50 4.24 13.16 -9.85
CA GLY A 50 3.65 13.62 -8.61
C GLY A 50 4.42 13.09 -7.42
N MET A 51 4.26 13.78 -6.30
CA MET A 51 4.80 13.38 -5.00
C MET A 51 3.64 13.17 -4.03
N TYR A 52 3.81 12.24 -3.11
CA TYR A 52 2.84 11.94 -2.06
C TYR A 52 3.47 12.16 -0.70
N THR A 53 2.75 12.87 0.13
CA THR A 53 3.04 13.00 1.55
C THR A 53 1.75 12.76 2.34
N ARG A 54 1.83 12.56 3.61
CA ARG A 54 0.65 12.49 4.46
C ARG A 54 -0.16 13.78 4.34
N GLY A 55 -1.44 13.68 4.03
CA GLY A 55 -2.34 14.82 3.88
C GLY A 55 -3.10 15.18 5.17
N ILE A 56 -3.25 14.21 6.09
CA ILE A 56 -3.91 14.41 7.38
C ILE A 56 -2.83 14.33 8.46
N PRO A 57 -2.63 15.39 9.25
CA PRO A 57 -1.63 15.38 10.32
C PRO A 57 -2.02 14.37 11.41
N GLU A 58 -1.03 13.79 12.05
CA GLU A 58 -1.22 13.00 13.27
C GLU A 58 -1.64 13.88 14.44
N TYR A 59 -2.31 13.27 15.40
CA TYR A 59 -2.47 13.88 16.71
C TYR A 59 -1.11 14.05 17.38
N GLU A 60 -0.98 15.13 18.12
CA GLU A 60 0.21 15.37 18.94
C GLU A 60 0.39 14.24 19.96
N LYS A 61 1.55 13.61 19.93
CA LYS A 61 1.90 12.52 20.83
C LYS A 61 2.62 13.05 22.06
N LEU A 62 2.53 12.30 23.15
CA LEU A 62 3.35 12.57 24.32
C LEU A 62 4.83 12.40 23.98
N GLY A 63 5.65 13.38 24.30
CA GLY A 63 7.10 13.23 24.28
C GLY A 63 7.58 12.27 25.38
N VAL A 64 8.85 11.89 25.32
CA VAL A 64 9.47 10.96 26.27
C VAL A 64 9.20 11.35 27.73
N ASN A 65 9.44 12.64 28.08
CA ASN A 65 9.28 13.12 29.45
C ASN A 65 7.83 13.01 29.94
N GLN A 66 6.90 13.52 29.13
CA GLN A 66 5.48 13.48 29.45
C GLN A 66 4.97 12.04 29.59
N TRP A 67 5.44 11.15 28.70
CA TRP A 67 5.08 9.76 28.73
C TRP A 67 5.58 9.06 30.00
N MET A 68 6.84 9.28 30.40
CA MET A 68 7.41 8.72 31.62
C MET A 68 6.72 9.25 32.88
N GLU A 69 6.37 10.53 32.92
CA GLU A 69 5.60 11.12 34.04
C GLU A 69 4.18 10.53 34.11
N ALA A 70 3.52 10.32 32.98
CA ALA A 70 2.21 9.69 32.92
C ALA A 70 2.27 8.23 33.40
N MET A 71 3.29 7.48 32.98
CA MET A 71 3.52 6.08 33.43
C MET A 71 3.79 6.01 34.93
N ARG A 72 4.63 6.90 35.47
CA ARG A 72 4.86 6.99 36.91
C ARG A 72 3.55 7.26 37.67
N SER A 73 2.76 8.22 37.21
CA SER A 73 1.47 8.57 37.82
C SER A 73 0.47 7.41 37.77
N GLY A 74 0.43 6.68 36.63
CA GLY A 74 -0.36 5.47 36.47
C GLY A 74 0.06 4.38 37.47
N MET A 75 1.36 4.15 37.63
CA MET A 75 1.92 3.20 38.59
C MET A 75 1.62 3.57 40.03
N GLN A 76 1.71 4.85 40.37
CA GLN A 76 1.30 5.33 41.70
C GLN A 76 -0.17 4.98 41.98
N SER A 77 -1.05 5.28 41.04
CA SER A 77 -2.48 4.95 41.15
C SER A 77 -2.72 3.44 41.28
N TYR A 78 -1.97 2.63 40.54
CA TYR A 78 -2.04 1.17 40.61
C TYR A 78 -1.64 0.66 42.01
N TYR A 79 -0.51 1.13 42.57
CA TYR A 79 -0.06 0.73 43.91
C TYR A 79 -1.03 1.13 45.02
N GLN A 80 -1.67 2.30 44.90
CA GLN A 80 -2.71 2.73 45.85
C GLN A 80 -3.97 1.86 45.76
N LYS A 81 -4.51 1.66 44.54
CA LYS A 81 -5.79 0.99 44.34
C LYS A 81 -5.71 -0.53 44.51
N ASN A 82 -4.69 -1.14 43.95
CA ASN A 82 -4.55 -2.61 43.93
C ASN A 82 -3.57 -3.13 44.98
N GLY A 83 -2.55 -2.31 45.32
CA GLY A 83 -1.57 -2.67 46.34
C GLY A 83 -1.92 -2.19 47.76
N GLY A 84 -2.94 -1.36 47.92
CA GLY A 84 -3.32 -0.79 49.21
C GLY A 84 -2.24 0.08 49.84
N MET A 85 -1.27 0.58 49.06
CA MET A 85 -0.17 1.37 49.60
C MET A 85 -0.63 2.79 50.01
N PRO A 86 -0.12 3.33 51.12
CA PRO A 86 -0.26 4.75 51.42
C PRO A 86 0.27 5.62 50.31
N VAL A 87 -0.28 6.84 50.18
CA VAL A 87 0.01 7.76 49.07
C VAL A 87 1.51 8.03 48.90
N GLU A 88 2.20 8.30 49.98
CA GLU A 88 3.65 8.59 50.01
C GLU A 88 4.48 7.37 49.58
N GLN A 89 4.16 6.21 50.09
CA GLN A 89 4.86 4.97 49.72
C GLN A 89 4.62 4.62 48.24
N ALA A 90 3.38 4.75 47.78
CA ALA A 90 3.03 4.51 46.39
C ALA A 90 3.73 5.53 45.44
N PHE A 91 3.88 6.75 45.86
CA PHE A 91 4.63 7.78 45.13
C PHE A 91 6.10 7.40 44.98
N GLU A 92 6.79 7.07 46.07
CA GLU A 92 8.20 6.67 46.01
C GLU A 92 8.41 5.37 45.20
N ALA A 93 7.56 4.38 45.42
CA ALA A 93 7.61 3.13 44.65
C ALA A 93 7.42 3.36 43.15
N SER A 94 6.55 4.32 42.77
CA SER A 94 6.27 4.62 41.35
C SER A 94 7.45 5.22 40.58
N LYS A 95 8.42 5.82 41.26
CA LYS A 95 9.66 6.35 40.63
C LYS A 95 10.50 5.24 39.97
N ASN A 96 10.31 3.98 40.40
CA ASN A 96 10.94 2.82 39.77
C ASN A 96 10.19 2.29 38.54
N VAL A 97 9.36 3.09 37.88
CA VAL A 97 8.53 2.67 36.73
C VAL A 97 9.36 2.04 35.60
N ASN A 98 10.62 2.44 35.42
CA ASN A 98 11.47 1.85 34.39
C ASN A 98 11.82 0.36 34.66
N SER A 99 11.62 -0.15 35.88
CA SER A 99 11.72 -1.60 36.13
C SER A 99 10.67 -2.40 35.35
N ILE A 100 9.55 -1.74 35.00
CA ILE A 100 8.44 -2.29 34.20
C ILE A 100 8.60 -1.93 32.73
N VAL A 101 8.88 -0.66 32.42
CA VAL A 101 9.11 -0.13 31.07
C VAL A 101 10.34 -0.76 30.43
N LYS A 102 11.42 -0.96 31.21
CA LYS A 102 12.68 -1.58 30.77
C LYS A 102 13.32 -0.90 29.56
N SER A 103 13.15 0.41 29.45
CA SER A 103 13.79 1.17 28.39
C SER A 103 15.27 1.37 28.67
N PRO A 104 16.17 1.10 27.70
CA PRO A 104 17.61 1.24 27.89
C PRO A 104 18.13 2.65 27.55
N ILE A 105 17.25 3.54 27.07
CA ILE A 105 17.66 4.80 26.41
C ILE A 105 18.11 5.90 27.39
N PHE A 106 17.95 5.71 28.69
CA PHE A 106 18.15 6.77 29.67
C PHE A 106 19.56 6.76 30.28
N ASP A 107 20.05 7.97 30.59
CA ASP A 107 21.34 8.19 31.28
C ASP A 107 21.28 7.94 32.79
N LYS A 108 20.07 7.80 33.36
CA LYS A 108 19.80 7.49 34.76
C LYS A 108 18.99 6.21 34.89
N SER A 109 18.96 5.64 36.10
CA SER A 109 18.23 4.40 36.38
C SER A 109 17.37 4.51 37.65
N GLY A 110 16.36 3.63 37.74
CA GLY A 110 15.52 3.54 38.92
C GLY A 110 14.85 4.87 39.32
N ALA A 111 14.83 5.14 40.60
CA ALA A 111 14.19 6.32 41.15
C ALA A 111 14.92 7.63 40.80
N GLU A 112 16.21 7.57 40.46
CA GLU A 112 17.00 8.77 40.11
C GLU A 112 16.52 9.43 38.80
N MET A 113 15.67 8.76 38.06
CA MET A 113 15.05 9.31 36.83
C MET A 113 14.04 10.40 37.14
N PHE A 114 13.60 10.53 38.39
CA PHE A 114 12.58 11.50 38.84
C PHE A 114 13.07 12.33 40.02
N ASP A 115 12.68 13.56 40.04
CA ASP A 115 12.95 14.46 41.18
C ASP A 115 12.02 14.17 42.38
N GLU A 116 12.14 14.97 43.44
CA GLU A 116 11.31 14.85 44.64
C GLU A 116 9.83 15.12 44.38
N ASN A 117 9.50 15.88 43.33
CA ASN A 117 8.13 16.20 42.90
C ASN A 117 7.58 15.18 41.89
N GLY A 118 8.38 14.18 41.51
CA GLY A 118 8.01 13.16 40.51
C GLY A 118 8.07 13.65 39.06
N LYS A 119 8.79 14.75 38.80
CA LYS A 119 9.07 15.21 37.45
C LYS A 119 10.22 14.40 36.90
N PHE A 120 10.10 14.02 35.60
CA PHE A 120 11.14 13.27 34.91
C PHE A 120 12.36 14.15 34.60
N ILE A 121 13.55 13.73 35.02
CA ILE A 121 14.82 14.48 34.95
C ILE A 121 15.96 13.67 34.28
N ALA A 122 15.70 12.47 33.81
CA ALA A 122 16.69 11.75 33.01
C ALA A 122 16.70 12.27 31.57
N ASN A 123 17.84 12.08 30.89
CA ASN A 123 17.98 12.43 29.48
C ASN A 123 18.01 11.15 28.64
N VAL A 124 17.57 11.26 27.39
CA VAL A 124 17.81 10.24 26.39
C VAL A 124 19.29 10.28 26.01
N LYS A 125 19.97 9.15 26.05
CA LYS A 125 21.37 9.01 25.65
C LYS A 125 21.54 9.44 24.18
N PRO A 126 22.69 10.01 23.80
CA PRO A 126 22.99 10.28 22.40
C PRO A 126 22.90 9.00 21.53
N GLY A 127 22.46 9.15 20.29
CA GLY A 127 22.34 8.04 19.33
C GLY A 127 20.95 7.44 19.21
N TYR A 128 20.08 7.56 20.23
CA TYR A 128 18.69 7.09 20.17
C TYR A 128 17.79 8.10 19.45
N ASN A 129 17.84 8.10 18.12
CA ASN A 129 17.03 8.96 17.25
C ASN A 129 15.94 8.19 16.48
N ASP A 130 15.72 6.95 16.86
CA ASP A 130 14.81 5.99 16.23
C ASP A 130 13.61 5.64 17.12
N LEU A 131 13.08 6.65 17.83
CA LEU A 131 11.96 6.49 18.76
C LEU A 131 10.60 6.78 18.12
N ASP A 132 10.56 7.47 16.98
CA ASP A 132 9.33 7.74 16.26
C ASP A 132 9.05 6.64 15.22
N TRP A 133 8.23 5.69 15.61
CA TRP A 133 7.83 4.57 14.77
C TRP A 133 6.94 4.97 13.60
N LEU A 134 6.17 6.06 13.72
CA LEU A 134 5.33 6.53 12.63
C LEU A 134 6.15 7.22 11.55
N ASP A 135 7.09 8.06 11.95
CA ASP A 135 8.04 8.68 11.00
C ASP A 135 8.82 7.61 10.23
N ALA A 136 9.25 6.54 10.93
CA ALA A 136 9.96 5.42 10.29
C ALA A 136 9.12 4.62 9.28
N LEU A 137 7.79 4.67 9.37
CA LEU A 137 6.89 4.08 8.40
C LEU A 137 6.68 4.94 7.15
N GLU A 138 6.98 6.22 7.24
CA GLU A 138 6.66 7.18 6.19
C GLU A 138 7.86 7.51 5.31
N ARG A 139 7.55 7.90 4.10
CA ARG A 139 8.51 8.44 3.14
C ARG A 139 7.79 9.39 2.20
N THR A 140 8.53 10.24 1.52
CA THR A 140 8.00 10.93 0.35
C THR A 140 7.78 9.90 -0.75
N GLY A 141 6.52 9.62 -1.05
CA GLY A 141 6.13 8.77 -2.16
C GLY A 141 6.18 9.52 -3.50
N TYR A 142 6.14 8.79 -4.61
CA TYR A 142 6.10 9.40 -5.93
C TYR A 142 5.22 8.61 -6.89
N ARG A 143 4.74 9.31 -7.92
CA ARG A 143 4.04 8.75 -9.07
C ARG A 143 4.70 9.22 -10.35
N GLN A 144 5.00 8.28 -11.23
CA GLN A 144 5.54 8.52 -12.56
C GLN A 144 4.66 7.78 -13.57
N GLU A 145 4.02 8.51 -14.46
CA GLU A 145 3.19 7.94 -15.51
C GLU A 145 3.67 8.45 -16.87
N TYR A 146 4.01 7.50 -17.72
CA TYR A 146 4.46 7.74 -19.10
C TYR A 146 3.46 7.10 -20.05
N THR A 147 3.02 7.84 -21.05
CA THR A 147 2.10 7.35 -22.07
C THR A 147 2.55 7.76 -23.42
N ALA A 148 2.39 6.89 -24.39
CA ALA A 148 2.60 7.18 -25.79
C ALA A 148 1.41 6.62 -26.58
N SER A 149 0.88 7.40 -27.52
CA SER A 149 -0.17 6.91 -28.42
C SER A 149 0.03 7.43 -29.82
N ALA A 150 -0.39 6.65 -30.78
CA ALA A 150 -0.40 7.00 -32.19
C ALA A 150 -1.77 6.68 -32.78
N ASP A 151 -2.31 7.57 -33.63
CA ASP A 151 -3.54 7.33 -34.36
C ASP A 151 -3.44 7.85 -35.81
N ALA A 152 -4.10 7.13 -36.69
CA ALA A 152 -4.26 7.50 -38.07
C ALA A 152 -5.62 7.02 -38.61
N MET A 153 -6.14 7.72 -39.63
CA MET A 153 -7.36 7.37 -40.33
C MET A 153 -7.18 7.65 -41.83
N GLY A 154 -7.66 6.76 -42.63
CA GLY A 154 -7.82 6.96 -44.09
C GLY A 154 -9.26 6.69 -44.50
N ASP A 155 -9.57 6.74 -45.79
CA ASP A 155 -10.93 6.54 -46.29
C ASP A 155 -11.51 5.15 -45.97
N LYS A 156 -10.63 4.16 -45.82
CA LYS A 156 -11.01 2.75 -45.62
C LYS A 156 -10.51 2.15 -44.33
N TYR A 157 -9.76 2.86 -43.51
CA TYR A 157 -9.19 2.32 -42.26
C TYR A 157 -9.10 3.37 -41.17
N ASP A 158 -9.14 2.93 -39.95
CA ASP A 158 -8.67 3.68 -38.79
C ASP A 158 -7.84 2.76 -37.88
N ILE A 159 -6.77 3.32 -37.36
CA ILE A 159 -5.87 2.62 -36.45
C ILE A 159 -5.54 3.51 -35.24
N PHE A 160 -5.48 2.90 -34.07
CA PHE A 160 -5.06 3.51 -32.83
C PHE A 160 -4.16 2.52 -32.06
N SER A 161 -3.03 3.01 -31.59
CA SER A 161 -2.16 2.26 -30.68
C SER A 161 -1.78 3.10 -29.48
N SER A 162 -1.61 2.48 -28.33
CA SER A 162 -1.12 3.14 -27.11
C SER A 162 -0.27 2.22 -26.26
N PHE A 163 0.67 2.83 -25.55
CA PHE A 163 1.48 2.25 -24.50
C PHE A 163 1.39 3.13 -23.26
N GLY A 164 1.39 2.53 -22.10
CA GLY A 164 1.40 3.23 -20.83
C GLY A 164 2.24 2.50 -19.81
N TYR A 165 3.05 3.23 -19.07
CA TYR A 165 3.77 2.75 -17.92
C TYR A 165 3.47 3.65 -16.73
N LEU A 166 3.09 3.06 -15.61
CA LEU A 166 2.86 3.71 -14.34
C LEU A 166 3.74 3.05 -13.30
N ASN A 167 4.50 3.86 -12.58
CA ASN A 167 5.20 3.45 -11.36
C ASN A 167 4.79 4.39 -10.22
N GLU A 168 4.34 3.82 -9.14
CA GLU A 168 3.85 4.56 -7.99
C GLU A 168 4.42 3.95 -6.71
N ARG A 169 5.08 4.77 -5.91
CA ARG A 169 5.47 4.44 -4.54
C ARG A 169 4.65 5.27 -3.57
N GLY A 170 3.91 4.61 -2.71
CA GLY A 170 3.12 5.25 -1.67
C GLY A 170 4.01 5.94 -0.62
N TYR A 171 3.41 6.82 0.15
CA TYR A 171 4.10 7.50 1.27
C TYR A 171 4.36 6.57 2.47
N ILE A 172 3.77 5.38 2.48
CA ILE A 172 4.10 4.33 3.45
C ILE A 172 5.11 3.36 2.83
N ILE A 173 6.14 2.99 3.59
CA ILE A 173 7.12 1.99 3.16
C ILE A 173 6.41 0.67 2.82
N GLY A 174 6.90 -0.05 1.79
CA GLY A 174 6.33 -1.32 1.35
C GLY A 174 4.99 -1.21 0.59
N SER A 175 4.50 -0.01 0.27
CA SER A 175 3.32 0.18 -0.57
C SER A 175 3.72 0.73 -1.95
N ASP A 176 3.75 -0.16 -2.95
CA ASP A 176 4.19 0.16 -4.30
C ASP A 176 3.23 -0.43 -5.32
N TYR A 177 3.09 0.24 -6.46
CA TYR A 177 2.29 -0.22 -7.59
C TYR A 177 2.99 0.08 -8.91
N ASP A 178 3.05 -0.92 -9.77
CA ASP A 178 3.54 -0.79 -11.14
C ASP A 178 2.49 -1.32 -12.13
N ARG A 179 2.40 -0.67 -13.30
CA ARG A 179 1.50 -1.12 -14.35
C ARG A 179 2.04 -0.78 -15.74
N PHE A 180 2.09 -1.78 -16.58
CA PHE A 180 2.29 -1.65 -18.01
C PHE A 180 1.00 -1.92 -18.76
N THR A 181 0.67 -1.12 -19.76
CA THR A 181 -0.48 -1.31 -20.63
C THR A 181 -0.10 -1.13 -22.10
N ALA A 182 -0.65 -1.97 -22.96
CA ALA A 182 -0.54 -1.83 -24.40
C ALA A 182 -1.91 -2.05 -25.04
N ARG A 183 -2.21 -1.29 -26.07
CA ARG A 183 -3.45 -1.40 -26.83
C ARG A 183 -3.22 -1.18 -28.33
N LEU A 184 -3.91 -1.98 -29.13
CA LEU A 184 -4.03 -1.81 -30.57
C LEU A 184 -5.50 -1.94 -30.97
N LYS A 185 -6.00 -1.01 -31.75
CA LYS A 185 -7.31 -1.09 -32.38
C LYS A 185 -7.17 -0.68 -33.85
N ALA A 186 -7.67 -1.54 -34.72
CA ALA A 186 -7.67 -1.27 -36.15
C ALA A 186 -9.04 -1.68 -36.74
N ASN A 187 -9.60 -0.81 -37.56
CA ASN A 187 -10.80 -1.08 -38.33
C ASN A 187 -10.47 -0.91 -39.81
N TYR A 188 -11.05 -1.75 -40.64
CA TYR A 188 -10.84 -1.72 -42.06
C TYR A 188 -12.16 -1.99 -42.84
N GLN A 189 -12.48 -1.13 -43.79
CA GLN A 189 -13.66 -1.20 -44.64
C GLN A 189 -13.26 -1.21 -46.11
N PRO A 190 -12.84 -2.38 -46.67
CA PRO A 190 -12.36 -2.46 -48.03
C PRO A 190 -13.42 -2.12 -49.07
N THR A 191 -14.70 -2.41 -48.78
CA THR A 191 -15.83 -2.15 -49.63
C THR A 191 -16.99 -1.53 -48.86
N LYS A 192 -17.98 -0.98 -49.56
CA LYS A 192 -19.18 -0.40 -48.92
C LYS A 192 -20.01 -1.42 -48.16
N TRP A 193 -19.94 -2.69 -48.56
CA TRP A 193 -20.74 -3.77 -47.98
C TRP A 193 -20.00 -4.60 -46.89
N PHE A 194 -18.67 -4.46 -46.74
CA PHE A 194 -17.90 -5.24 -45.77
C PHE A 194 -17.02 -4.34 -44.90
N LYS A 195 -17.12 -4.57 -43.60
CA LYS A 195 -16.28 -3.91 -42.57
C LYS A 195 -15.76 -4.96 -41.58
N THR A 196 -14.52 -4.83 -41.17
CA THR A 196 -13.90 -5.69 -40.14
C THR A 196 -13.03 -4.86 -39.19
N GLY A 197 -12.71 -5.44 -38.05
CA GLY A 197 -11.77 -4.78 -37.13
C GLY A 197 -11.28 -5.72 -36.05
N VAL A 198 -10.19 -5.32 -35.45
CA VAL A 198 -9.51 -5.99 -34.34
C VAL A 198 -9.24 -4.99 -33.23
N SER A 199 -9.39 -5.42 -32.00
CA SER A 199 -9.00 -4.66 -30.80
C SER A 199 -8.28 -5.62 -29.86
N LEU A 200 -7.02 -5.30 -29.58
CA LEU A 200 -6.16 -6.07 -28.66
C LEU A 200 -5.76 -5.17 -27.52
N SER A 201 -5.75 -5.68 -26.30
CA SER A 201 -5.17 -4.98 -25.15
C SER A 201 -4.50 -5.93 -24.17
N GLY A 202 -3.40 -5.49 -23.61
CA GLY A 202 -2.66 -6.18 -22.56
C GLY A 202 -2.41 -5.26 -21.37
N THR A 203 -2.49 -5.82 -20.20
CA THR A 203 -2.15 -5.15 -18.95
C THR A 203 -1.35 -6.09 -18.07
N MET A 204 -0.21 -5.63 -17.60
CA MET A 204 0.59 -6.30 -16.58
C MET A 204 0.71 -5.34 -15.40
N SER A 205 0.35 -5.77 -14.21
CA SER A 205 0.45 -4.93 -13.02
C SER A 205 0.92 -5.71 -11.81
N GLY A 206 1.66 -5.06 -10.95
CA GLY A 206 2.11 -5.55 -9.67
C GLY A 206 1.83 -4.55 -8.55
N SER A 207 1.46 -5.05 -7.40
CA SER A 207 1.32 -4.22 -6.19
C SER A 207 1.94 -4.91 -5.00
N ASN A 208 2.80 -4.19 -4.29
CA ASN A 208 3.15 -4.52 -2.93
C ASN A 208 2.16 -3.81 -2.00
N TYR A 209 1.68 -4.50 -1.00
CA TYR A 209 0.72 -3.96 -0.06
C TYR A 209 1.04 -4.43 1.36
N GLN A 210 0.65 -3.63 2.32
CA GLN A 210 0.72 -4.06 3.71
C GLN A 210 -0.46 -4.99 3.98
N ALA A 211 -0.19 -6.13 4.62
CA ALA A 211 -1.25 -7.04 5.02
C ALA A 211 -2.21 -6.30 5.96
N ASN A 212 -3.41 -6.01 5.47
CA ASN A 212 -4.51 -5.60 6.33
C ASN A 212 -5.01 -6.84 7.05
N ALA A 213 -4.42 -7.16 8.16
CA ALA A 213 -4.96 -8.16 9.02
C ALA A 213 -6.24 -7.61 9.65
N TYR A 214 -7.35 -7.83 8.99
CA TYR A 214 -8.68 -7.63 9.60
C TYR A 214 -8.81 -8.41 10.91
N ASP A 215 -8.06 -9.51 11.02
CA ASP A 215 -8.10 -10.42 12.18
C ASP A 215 -6.96 -10.20 13.18
N GLN A 216 -5.94 -9.39 12.86
CA GLN A 216 -4.78 -9.16 13.72
C GLN A 216 -4.40 -7.69 13.75
N TYR A 217 -4.85 -6.98 14.77
CA TYR A 217 -4.53 -5.55 14.99
C TYR A 217 -3.04 -5.25 14.88
N TYR A 218 -2.20 -6.16 15.36
CA TYR A 218 -0.74 -5.99 15.40
C TYR A 218 -0.05 -6.05 14.03
N ALA A 219 -0.71 -6.57 13.01
CA ALA A 219 -0.18 -6.56 11.64
C ALA A 219 -0.52 -5.24 10.90
N ASN A 220 -1.35 -4.37 11.50
CA ASN A 220 -1.60 -3.04 10.96
C ASN A 220 -0.45 -2.10 11.33
N PRO A 221 0.32 -1.58 10.34
CA PRO A 221 1.50 -0.75 10.61
C PRO A 221 1.18 0.51 11.42
N PHE A 222 0.09 1.19 11.09
CA PHE A 222 -0.32 2.42 11.78
C PHE A 222 -0.74 2.15 13.21
N TYR A 223 -1.53 1.09 13.43
CA TYR A 223 -1.94 0.72 14.76
C TYR A 223 -0.72 0.39 15.64
N THR A 224 0.18 -0.46 15.12
CA THR A 224 1.36 -0.89 15.87
C THR A 224 2.30 0.28 16.16
N ALA A 225 2.65 1.07 15.16
CA ALA A 225 3.52 2.22 15.35
C ALA A 225 2.88 3.33 16.23
N GLY A 226 1.55 3.48 16.13
CA GLY A 226 0.81 4.42 17.00
C GLY A 226 0.72 4.00 18.45
N GLN A 227 0.79 2.69 18.75
CA GLN A 227 0.79 2.16 20.11
C GLN A 227 2.19 2.10 20.74
N MET A 228 3.24 2.23 19.95
CA MET A 228 4.60 2.18 20.48
C MET A 228 4.90 3.44 21.29
N ALA A 229 5.36 3.20 22.51
CA ALA A 229 5.76 4.29 23.39
C ALA A 229 7.05 4.97 22.89
N PRO A 230 7.21 6.29 23.08
CA PRO A 230 8.37 7.06 22.60
C PRO A 230 9.66 6.76 23.38
N VAL A 231 9.71 5.62 24.05
CA VAL A 231 10.85 5.16 24.85
C VAL A 231 11.40 3.82 24.33
N TYR A 232 10.87 3.32 23.22
CA TYR A 232 11.31 2.09 22.59
C TYR A 232 11.90 2.37 21.21
N PRO A 233 13.22 2.21 21.04
CA PRO A 233 13.88 2.34 19.75
C PRO A 233 13.51 1.15 18.86
N TYR A 234 13.37 1.32 17.54
CA TYR A 234 13.14 0.20 16.62
C TYR A 234 14.44 -0.45 16.12
N MET A 235 15.60 0.10 16.47
CA MET A 235 16.91 -0.46 16.15
C MET A 235 17.55 -1.06 17.40
N LEU A 236 18.49 -1.98 17.22
CA LEU A 236 19.38 -2.43 18.27
C LEU A 236 20.43 -1.36 18.57
N HIS A 237 20.73 -1.17 19.85
CA HIS A 237 21.74 -0.21 20.30
C HIS A 237 22.72 -0.85 21.26
N ASN A 238 23.98 -0.41 21.16
CA ASN A 238 25.00 -0.65 22.15
C ASN A 238 24.75 0.22 23.40
N GLU A 239 25.50 -0.02 24.48
CA GLU A 239 25.39 0.76 25.71
C GLU A 239 25.69 2.24 25.54
N ASP A 240 26.56 2.57 24.56
CA ASP A 240 26.93 3.95 24.21
C ASP A 240 25.90 4.67 23.34
N GLY A 241 24.80 3.97 22.94
CA GLY A 241 23.75 4.50 22.07
C GLY A 241 24.03 4.37 20.57
N SER A 242 25.16 3.82 20.16
CA SER A 242 25.41 3.49 18.75
C SER A 242 24.56 2.31 18.28
N ILE A 243 24.21 2.28 17.00
CA ILE A 243 23.44 1.17 16.43
C ILE A 243 24.29 -0.10 16.45
N ALA A 244 23.74 -1.18 17.00
CA ALA A 244 24.34 -2.50 17.07
C ALA A 244 23.76 -3.42 15.99
N THR A 245 24.42 -4.56 15.80
CA THR A 245 23.92 -5.67 14.98
C THR A 245 23.90 -6.95 15.80
N ASP A 246 22.94 -7.82 15.52
CA ASP A 246 22.90 -9.18 16.04
C ASP A 246 23.90 -10.12 15.29
N GLU A 247 23.93 -11.38 15.67
CA GLU A 247 24.79 -12.42 15.07
C GLU A 247 24.52 -12.62 13.56
N ASN A 248 23.35 -12.24 13.09
CA ASN A 248 22.94 -12.31 11.67
C ASN A 248 23.22 -11.01 10.91
N GLY A 249 23.83 -10.02 11.54
CA GLY A 249 24.07 -8.69 10.96
C GLY A 249 22.81 -7.81 10.89
N ASN A 250 21.71 -8.18 11.59
CA ASN A 250 20.48 -7.42 11.64
C ASN A 250 20.59 -6.33 12.70
N SER A 251 20.32 -5.09 12.31
CA SER A 251 20.34 -3.92 13.21
C SER A 251 18.96 -3.57 13.82
N TYR A 252 17.92 -4.31 13.50
CA TYR A 252 16.59 -4.09 14.06
C TYR A 252 16.41 -4.87 15.36
N ASP A 253 15.77 -4.23 16.35
CA ASP A 253 15.37 -4.93 17.57
C ASP A 253 14.10 -5.74 17.31
N ILE A 254 14.26 -7.04 17.07
CA ILE A 254 13.16 -7.97 16.78
C ILE A 254 12.74 -8.82 17.97
N ASN A 255 13.43 -8.72 19.11
CA ASN A 255 13.28 -9.67 20.21
C ASN A 255 12.77 -9.06 21.54
N ASN A 256 12.90 -7.73 21.70
CA ASN A 256 12.75 -7.11 23.03
C ASN A 256 11.39 -6.45 23.29
N TYR A 257 10.50 -6.37 22.30
CA TYR A 257 9.21 -5.74 22.48
C TYR A 257 8.23 -6.70 23.12
N LYS A 258 8.15 -6.68 24.44
CA LYS A 258 7.12 -7.42 25.19
C LYS A 258 5.71 -6.87 24.96
N TYR A 259 5.60 -5.67 24.42
CA TYR A 259 4.36 -5.08 23.94
C TYR A 259 4.10 -5.52 22.50
N LEU A 260 2.83 -5.62 22.13
CA LEU A 260 2.40 -5.96 20.77
C LEU A 260 2.96 -7.30 20.27
N SER A 261 3.01 -8.30 21.15
CA SER A 261 3.46 -9.67 20.84
C SER A 261 4.92 -9.77 20.38
N GLY A 262 5.78 -8.81 20.74
CA GLY A 262 7.19 -8.82 20.39
C GLY A 262 7.48 -8.53 18.94
N ARG A 263 6.60 -7.79 18.25
CA ARG A 263 6.73 -7.48 16.83
C ARG A 263 7.51 -6.19 16.60
N ASN A 264 8.36 -6.19 15.58
CA ASN A 264 8.90 -4.98 14.98
C ASN A 264 8.28 -4.81 13.60
N ILE A 265 7.23 -4.01 13.52
CA ILE A 265 6.46 -3.83 12.28
C ILE A 265 7.29 -3.21 11.16
N ILE A 266 8.30 -2.38 11.48
CA ILE A 266 9.18 -1.77 10.49
C ILE A 266 10.07 -2.85 9.85
N TYR A 267 10.62 -3.74 10.68
CA TYR A 267 11.38 -4.88 10.21
C TYR A 267 10.53 -5.82 9.34
N GLU A 268 9.32 -6.15 9.79
CA GLU A 268 8.40 -7.01 9.05
C GLU A 268 8.10 -6.43 7.66
N ILE A 269 7.74 -5.14 7.57
CA ILE A 269 7.45 -4.47 6.30
C ILE A 269 8.63 -4.53 5.32
N LYS A 270 9.85 -4.46 5.84
CA LYS A 270 11.06 -4.49 5.01
C LYS A 270 11.47 -5.91 4.58
N ASN A 271 11.10 -6.93 5.33
CA ASN A 271 11.55 -8.30 5.13
C ASN A 271 10.44 -9.26 4.71
N ASP A 272 9.18 -8.90 4.88
CA ASP A 272 8.03 -9.66 4.38
C ASP A 272 7.71 -9.27 2.93
N ILE A 273 7.15 -10.21 2.18
CA ILE A 273 6.67 -9.97 0.83
C ILE A 273 5.16 -10.18 0.81
N ASN A 274 4.43 -9.17 0.36
CA ASN A 274 3.01 -9.25 0.06
C ASN A 274 2.79 -8.63 -1.32
N ARG A 275 2.87 -9.45 -2.37
CA ARG A 275 2.79 -9.01 -3.75
C ARG A 275 1.63 -9.65 -4.48
N LYS A 276 0.79 -8.80 -5.08
CA LYS A 276 -0.25 -9.21 -6.04
C LYS A 276 0.16 -8.81 -7.45
N GLU A 277 0.13 -9.77 -8.36
CA GLU A 277 0.40 -9.58 -9.78
C GLU A 277 -0.88 -9.90 -10.56
N ARG A 278 -1.22 -9.06 -11.52
CA ARG A 278 -2.36 -9.25 -12.41
C ARG A 278 -1.94 -9.04 -13.86
N ASN A 279 -2.06 -10.10 -14.63
CA ASN A 279 -1.82 -10.10 -16.07
C ASN A 279 -3.15 -10.32 -16.79
N ALA A 280 -3.55 -9.39 -17.64
CA ALA A 280 -4.79 -9.46 -18.37
C ALA A 280 -4.53 -9.22 -19.86
N VAL A 281 -5.12 -10.06 -20.70
CA VAL A 281 -5.12 -9.93 -22.15
C VAL A 281 -6.56 -9.97 -22.64
N SER A 282 -6.93 -9.05 -23.49
CA SER A 282 -8.22 -9.09 -24.19
C SER A 282 -8.03 -8.89 -25.69
N GLY A 283 -8.78 -9.66 -26.46
CA GLY A 283 -8.85 -9.59 -27.91
C GLY A 283 -10.30 -9.60 -28.37
N GLN A 284 -10.59 -8.78 -29.36
CA GLN A 284 -11.88 -8.75 -30.02
C GLN A 284 -11.65 -8.66 -31.53
N VAL A 285 -12.38 -9.47 -32.28
CA VAL A 285 -12.45 -9.38 -33.76
C VAL A 285 -13.91 -9.33 -34.17
N TYR A 286 -14.21 -8.55 -35.20
CA TYR A 286 -15.54 -8.53 -35.76
C TYR A 286 -15.52 -8.43 -37.28
N GLY A 287 -16.59 -8.92 -37.88
CA GLY A 287 -16.92 -8.75 -39.30
C GLY A 287 -18.37 -8.32 -39.46
N THR A 288 -18.60 -7.31 -40.24
CA THR A 288 -19.93 -6.78 -40.58
C THR A 288 -20.15 -6.83 -42.07
N VAL A 289 -21.27 -7.41 -42.50
CA VAL A 289 -21.68 -7.47 -43.91
C VAL A 289 -23.03 -6.76 -44.04
N SER A 290 -23.09 -5.81 -44.97
CA SER A 290 -24.34 -5.16 -45.39
C SER A 290 -24.83 -5.71 -46.72
N PHE A 291 -26.07 -6.12 -46.81
CA PHE A 291 -26.67 -6.76 -47.99
C PHE A 291 -28.12 -6.32 -48.18
N LEU A 292 -28.64 -6.47 -49.37
CA LEU A 292 -30.01 -6.11 -49.75
C LEU A 292 -30.40 -4.66 -49.32
N LYS A 293 -29.45 -3.74 -49.32
CA LYS A 293 -29.54 -2.31 -48.94
C LYS A 293 -29.86 -2.04 -47.47
N ASP A 294 -30.78 -2.77 -46.86
CA ASP A 294 -31.34 -2.50 -45.54
C ASP A 294 -30.91 -3.48 -44.44
N PHE A 295 -30.19 -4.55 -44.79
CA PHE A 295 -29.77 -5.60 -43.85
C PHE A 295 -28.29 -5.48 -43.53
N THR A 296 -28.00 -5.66 -42.25
CA THR A 296 -26.61 -5.73 -41.73
C THR A 296 -26.50 -6.92 -40.79
N ALA A 297 -25.53 -7.78 -41.06
CA ALA A 297 -25.13 -8.86 -40.16
C ALA A 297 -23.76 -8.63 -39.59
N THR A 298 -23.61 -8.78 -38.28
CA THR A 298 -22.33 -8.65 -37.59
C THR A 298 -22.02 -9.91 -36.81
N VAL A 299 -20.82 -10.44 -37.00
CA VAL A 299 -20.27 -11.52 -36.18
C VAL A 299 -19.10 -10.94 -35.38
N ARG A 300 -19.05 -11.28 -34.10
CA ARG A 300 -18.01 -10.83 -33.19
C ARG A 300 -17.47 -12.02 -32.38
N GLY A 301 -16.15 -12.07 -32.24
CA GLY A 301 -15.44 -12.97 -31.35
C GLY A 301 -14.65 -12.19 -30.31
N ASP A 302 -14.75 -12.61 -29.07
CA ASP A 302 -14.06 -11.98 -27.94
C ASP A 302 -13.25 -13.02 -27.17
N LEU A 303 -12.01 -12.68 -26.82
CA LEU A 303 -11.14 -13.42 -25.93
C LEU A 303 -10.80 -12.55 -24.73
N TYR A 304 -10.95 -13.12 -23.55
CA TYR A 304 -10.52 -12.45 -22.31
C TYR A 304 -9.85 -13.47 -21.40
N ASN A 305 -8.60 -13.19 -21.04
CA ASN A 305 -7.82 -14.00 -20.12
C ASN A 305 -7.24 -13.11 -19.02
N VAL A 306 -7.36 -13.53 -17.77
CA VAL A 306 -6.78 -12.88 -16.60
C VAL A 306 -6.11 -13.93 -15.75
N ASN A 307 -4.85 -13.66 -15.42
CA ASN A 307 -4.09 -14.41 -14.43
C ASN A 307 -3.76 -13.50 -13.27
N ASN A 308 -4.16 -13.89 -12.06
CA ASN A 308 -3.83 -13.23 -10.82
C ASN A 308 -2.90 -14.14 -10.02
N THR A 309 -1.78 -13.62 -9.57
CA THR A 309 -0.85 -14.35 -8.71
C THR A 309 -0.68 -13.54 -7.42
N GLU A 310 -0.85 -14.18 -6.30
CA GLU A 310 -0.55 -13.61 -4.98
C GLU A 310 0.60 -14.37 -4.35
N LYS A 311 1.63 -13.63 -3.92
CA LYS A 311 2.81 -14.16 -3.22
C LYS A 311 2.87 -13.50 -1.86
N ALA A 312 2.89 -14.29 -0.81
CA ALA A 312 3.12 -13.82 0.54
C ALA A 312 4.27 -14.61 1.15
N PHE A 313 5.23 -13.89 1.73
CA PHE A 313 6.33 -14.45 2.49
C PHE A 313 6.43 -13.70 3.81
N ASN A 314 6.37 -14.42 4.90
CA ASN A 314 6.59 -13.88 6.24
C ASN A 314 7.98 -14.33 6.70
N ASN A 315 8.80 -13.40 7.15
CA ASN A 315 10.15 -13.65 7.57
C ASN A 315 10.22 -14.59 8.81
N PRO A 316 11.29 -15.38 8.97
CA PRO A 316 11.39 -16.34 10.07
C PRO A 316 11.78 -15.75 11.41
N TYR A 317 12.15 -14.48 11.49
CA TYR A 317 12.78 -13.90 12.67
C TYR A 317 11.80 -13.14 13.57
N CYS A 318 10.75 -12.56 13.00
CA CYS A 318 9.80 -11.78 13.78
C CYS A 318 8.40 -11.83 13.14
N GLY A 319 7.37 -11.49 13.91
CA GLY A 319 6.00 -11.47 13.42
C GLY A 319 5.39 -12.87 13.19
N ASP A 320 4.50 -12.96 12.21
CA ASP A 320 3.71 -14.18 11.97
C ASP A 320 4.53 -15.36 11.42
N GLY A 321 5.69 -15.10 10.85
CA GLY A 321 6.56 -16.14 10.34
C GLY A 321 7.46 -16.79 11.39
N ALA A 322 7.72 -16.13 12.50
CA ALA A 322 8.69 -16.59 13.51
C ALA A 322 8.37 -17.98 14.09
N ALA A 323 7.09 -18.25 14.37
CA ALA A 323 6.65 -19.52 14.94
C ALA A 323 6.84 -20.73 14.00
N ASN A 324 7.02 -20.50 12.71
CA ASN A 324 7.08 -21.52 11.66
C ASN A 324 8.40 -21.49 10.85
N ASN A 325 9.43 -20.82 11.36
CA ASN A 325 10.68 -20.60 10.62
C ASN A 325 10.50 -19.96 9.24
N GLY A 326 9.55 -19.02 9.14
CA GLY A 326 9.12 -18.41 7.91
C GLY A 326 7.93 -19.13 7.26
N ARG A 327 7.13 -18.39 6.52
CA ARG A 327 5.98 -18.91 5.79
C ARG A 327 5.96 -18.34 4.39
N LEU A 328 5.91 -19.22 3.41
CA LEU A 328 5.72 -18.84 2.01
C LEU A 328 4.37 -19.37 1.52
N SER A 329 3.56 -18.52 0.93
CA SER A 329 2.36 -18.92 0.21
C SER A 329 2.32 -18.29 -1.18
N LYS A 330 1.81 -19.05 -2.16
CA LYS A 330 1.60 -18.60 -3.53
C LYS A 330 0.25 -19.11 -3.99
N MET A 331 -0.61 -18.19 -4.44
CA MET A 331 -1.92 -18.51 -5.04
C MET A 331 -1.95 -18.00 -6.47
N HIS A 332 -2.67 -18.73 -7.34
CA HIS A 332 -2.85 -18.41 -8.75
C HIS A 332 -4.32 -18.22 -9.08
#